data_fd1940874368bb1d471d49ebc1573f41
#
_entry.id   fd1940874368bb1d471d49ebc1573f41
#
_cell.length_a   1.000
_cell.length_b   1.000
_cell.length_c   1.000
_cell.angle_alpha   90.00
_cell.angle_beta   90.00
_cell.angle_gamma   90.00
#
_symmetry.space_group_name_H-M   'P 1'
#
loop_
_entity.id
_entity.type
_entity.pdbx_description
1 polymer ?
#
loop_
_entity_poly.entity_id
_entity_poly.type
_entity_poly.pdbx_seq_one_letter_code
_entity_poly.pdbx_strand_id
1 'polypeptide(L)'
;MILEGSKVQLKPITKEDTPWIVRWRNTESVRKNFIFQDKFTDEMHNHWMDTKVKSGQVVQFIIIEKEGQKPVGSVYLRDVDKMNRKAEFGIFIGEDSARKKGIGTESAQIICEYGFRQLGLHKIMLRVFAD
;
A
#
# COMPACT_ATOMS: atom_id res chain seq x y z
N MET A 1 -6.97 12.70 -6.32
CA MET A 1 -6.50 11.79 -7.38
C MET A 1 -6.80 10.35 -7.00
N ILE A 2 -7.69 9.72 -7.73
CA ILE A 2 -8.04 8.32 -7.52
C ILE A 2 -7.61 7.54 -8.76
N LEU A 3 -6.91 6.41 -8.56
CA LEU A 3 -6.51 5.55 -9.65
C LEU A 3 -7.57 4.46 -9.83
N GLU A 4 -8.08 4.31 -11.03
CA GLU A 4 -9.20 3.42 -11.32
C GLU A 4 -8.76 2.12 -11.97
N GLY A 5 -9.27 1.00 -11.48
CA GLY A 5 -9.17 -0.29 -12.13
C GLY A 5 -10.56 -0.86 -12.37
N SER A 6 -10.64 -2.10 -12.84
CA SER A 6 -11.92 -2.77 -13.07
C SER A 6 -12.53 -3.30 -11.76
N LYS A 7 -11.70 -3.76 -10.84
CA LYS A 7 -12.12 -4.34 -9.56
C LYS A 7 -11.87 -3.42 -8.38
N VAL A 8 -10.90 -2.49 -8.50
CA VAL A 8 -10.45 -1.66 -7.40
C VAL A 8 -10.33 -0.20 -7.79
N GLN A 9 -10.37 0.65 -6.77
CA GLN A 9 -9.93 2.03 -6.84
C GLN A 9 -8.79 2.18 -5.84
N LEU A 10 -7.77 2.95 -6.19
CA LEU A 10 -6.69 3.27 -5.28
C LEU A 10 -6.84 4.73 -4.86
N LYS A 11 -7.14 4.94 -3.58
CA LYS A 11 -7.34 6.27 -3.00
C LYS A 11 -6.07 6.69 -2.25
N PRO A 12 -5.51 7.89 -2.52
CA PRO A 12 -4.34 8.35 -1.75
C PRO A 12 -4.63 8.28 -0.25
N ILE A 13 -3.67 7.77 0.51
CA ILE A 13 -3.83 7.61 1.95
C ILE A 13 -3.91 8.97 2.66
N THR A 14 -4.77 9.05 3.67
CA THR A 14 -4.89 10.23 4.55
C THR A 14 -4.88 9.76 6.00
N LYS A 15 -4.78 10.71 6.93
CA LYS A 15 -4.83 10.38 8.37
C LYS A 15 -6.17 9.79 8.80
N GLU A 16 -7.23 10.02 8.03
CA GLU A 16 -8.52 9.40 8.29
C GLU A 16 -8.50 7.89 8.10
N ASP A 17 -7.52 7.38 7.35
CA ASP A 17 -7.37 5.96 7.09
C ASP A 17 -6.58 5.22 8.19
N THR A 18 -6.05 5.94 9.19
CA THR A 18 -5.25 5.35 10.26
C THR A 18 -5.92 4.17 10.94
N PRO A 19 -7.22 4.22 11.31
CA PRO A 19 -7.86 3.07 11.96
C PRO A 19 -7.82 1.80 11.12
N TRP A 20 -7.99 1.91 9.80
CA TRP A 20 -7.91 0.77 8.88
C TRP A 20 -6.52 0.17 8.86
N ILE A 21 -5.49 1.00 8.70
CA ILE A 21 -4.10 0.55 8.61
C ILE A 21 -3.68 -0.14 9.91
N VAL A 22 -3.96 0.47 11.06
CA VAL A 22 -3.58 -0.09 12.35
C VAL A 22 -4.28 -1.42 12.60
N ARG A 23 -5.57 -1.50 12.29
CA ARG A 23 -6.33 -2.74 12.42
C ARG A 23 -5.71 -3.86 11.57
N TRP A 24 -5.48 -3.58 10.28
CA TRP A 24 -4.93 -4.58 9.36
C TRP A 24 -3.53 -5.01 9.74
N ARG A 25 -2.66 -4.04 10.11
CA ARG A 25 -1.26 -4.32 10.47
C ARG A 25 -1.14 -5.19 11.71
N ASN A 26 -2.17 -5.22 12.56
CA ASN A 26 -2.19 -6.02 13.77
C ASN A 26 -2.84 -7.40 13.58
N THR A 27 -3.40 -7.70 12.41
CA THR A 27 -3.89 -9.06 12.14
C THR A 27 -2.70 -9.98 11.91
N GLU A 28 -2.83 -11.23 12.33
CA GLU A 28 -1.74 -12.20 12.20
C GLU A 28 -1.35 -12.42 10.74
N SER A 29 -2.35 -12.52 9.84
CA SER A 29 -2.11 -12.78 8.43
C SER A 29 -1.30 -11.68 7.74
N VAL A 30 -1.43 -10.43 8.19
CA VAL A 30 -0.66 -9.29 7.65
C VAL A 30 0.66 -9.14 8.40
N ARG A 31 0.60 -9.20 9.73
CA ARG A 31 1.72 -8.97 10.64
C ARG A 31 2.93 -9.85 10.34
N LYS A 32 2.68 -11.13 10.04
CA LYS A 32 3.74 -12.10 9.74
C LYS A 32 4.56 -11.75 8.50
N ASN A 33 4.03 -10.90 7.62
CA ASN A 33 4.70 -10.50 6.39
C ASN A 33 5.57 -9.25 6.55
N PHE A 34 5.66 -8.73 7.78
CA PHE A 34 6.48 -7.55 8.07
C PHE A 34 7.66 -7.92 8.95
N ILE A 35 8.78 -7.24 8.74
CA ILE A 35 9.98 -7.41 9.57
C ILE A 35 9.66 -7.02 11.02
N PHE A 36 8.96 -5.89 11.19
CA PHE A 36 8.50 -5.45 12.50
C PHE A 36 7.17 -6.15 12.81
N GLN A 37 7.19 -7.08 13.77
CA GLN A 37 6.02 -7.90 14.09
C GLN A 37 5.38 -7.58 15.44
N ASP A 38 5.87 -6.56 16.15
CA ASP A 38 5.24 -6.10 17.37
C ASP A 38 3.97 -5.31 17.05
N LYS A 39 3.19 -5.02 18.10
CA LYS A 39 1.93 -4.30 17.93
C LYS A 39 2.16 -2.96 17.22
N PHE A 40 1.41 -2.73 16.16
CA PHE A 40 1.44 -1.48 15.42
C PHE A 40 0.45 -0.50 16.03
N THR A 41 0.87 0.73 16.31
CA THR A 41 0.05 1.73 17.00
C THR A 41 -0.33 2.90 16.09
N ASP A 42 -1.33 3.68 16.53
CA ASP A 42 -1.73 4.91 15.82
C ASP A 42 -0.56 5.89 15.74
N GLU A 43 0.23 6.01 16.81
CA GLU A 43 1.38 6.91 16.81
C GLU A 43 2.42 6.50 15.80
N MET A 44 2.66 5.21 15.67
CA MET A 44 3.61 4.69 14.67
C MET A 44 3.15 5.01 13.26
N HIS A 45 1.87 4.83 12.99
CA HIS A 45 1.32 5.13 11.67
C HIS A 45 1.36 6.64 11.38
N ASN A 46 0.98 7.47 12.36
CA ASN A 46 1.01 8.91 12.18
C ASN A 46 2.44 9.42 11.96
N HIS A 47 3.43 8.84 12.65
CA HIS A 47 4.83 9.16 12.41
C HIS A 47 5.25 8.83 10.97
N TRP A 48 4.83 7.67 10.48
CA TRP A 48 5.06 7.25 9.10
C TRP A 48 4.45 8.25 8.11
N MET A 49 3.19 8.65 8.36
CA MET A 49 2.51 9.63 7.51
C MET A 49 3.26 10.97 7.48
N ASP A 50 3.67 11.45 8.66
CA ASP A 50 4.29 12.77 8.77
C ASP A 50 5.72 12.80 8.22
N THR A 51 6.46 11.68 8.29
CA THR A 51 7.86 11.64 7.88
C THR A 51 8.06 11.05 6.49
N LYS A 52 7.37 9.97 6.16
CA LYS A 52 7.62 9.22 4.92
C LYS A 52 6.65 9.57 3.81
N VAL A 53 5.37 9.60 4.12
CA VAL A 53 4.35 9.88 3.10
C VAL A 53 4.37 11.36 2.73
N LYS A 54 4.37 12.24 3.71
CA LYS A 54 4.36 13.69 3.47
C LYS A 54 5.59 14.16 2.71
N SER A 55 6.75 13.54 2.95
CA SER A 55 8.00 13.91 2.27
C SER A 55 8.10 13.38 0.83
N GLY A 56 7.22 12.47 0.45
CA GLY A 56 7.28 11.83 -0.87
C GLY A 56 8.21 10.62 -0.94
N GLN A 57 8.82 10.22 0.17
CA GLN A 57 9.62 8.99 0.20
C GLN A 57 8.77 7.75 0.06
N VAL A 58 7.49 7.86 0.43
CA VAL A 58 6.51 6.79 0.27
C VAL A 58 5.29 7.38 -0.44
N VAL A 59 4.82 6.67 -1.45
CA VAL A 59 3.55 6.98 -2.11
C VAL A 59 2.62 5.81 -1.80
N GLN A 60 1.55 6.07 -1.06
CA GLN A 60 0.71 5.02 -0.52
C GLN A 60 -0.75 5.28 -0.81
N PHE A 61 -1.48 4.20 -1.11
CA PHE A 61 -2.90 4.22 -1.44
C PHE A 61 -3.66 3.21 -0.59
N ILE A 62 -4.91 3.51 -0.31
CA ILE A 62 -5.87 2.54 0.22
C ILE A 62 -6.53 1.85 -0.96
N ILE A 63 -6.62 0.53 -0.90
CA ILE A 63 -7.30 -0.27 -1.91
C ILE A 63 -8.79 -0.34 -1.53
N ILE A 64 -9.63 0.19 -2.41
CA ILE A 64 -11.09 0.12 -2.25
C ILE A 64 -11.61 -0.93 -3.24
N GLU A 65 -12.27 -1.96 -2.73
CA GLU A 65 -12.95 -2.93 -3.57
C GLU A 65 -14.20 -2.28 -4.13
N LYS A 66 -14.34 -2.22 -5.46
CA LYS A 66 -15.47 -1.54 -6.10
C LYS A 66 -16.81 -2.16 -5.74
N GLU A 67 -16.86 -3.48 -5.67
CA GLU A 67 -18.03 -4.18 -5.18
C GLU A 67 -18.21 -3.88 -3.69
N GLY A 68 -19.24 -3.13 -3.33
CA GLY A 68 -19.49 -2.73 -1.96
C GLY A 68 -18.75 -1.50 -1.47
N GLN A 69 -17.85 -0.91 -2.29
CA GLN A 69 -17.09 0.30 -1.94
C GLN A 69 -16.38 0.17 -0.58
N LYS A 70 -15.66 -0.95 -0.39
CA LYS A 70 -15.09 -1.31 0.90
C LYS A 70 -13.56 -1.21 0.88
N PRO A 71 -12.95 -0.54 1.87
CA PRO A 71 -11.50 -0.58 2.03
C PRO A 71 -11.05 -1.99 2.40
N VAL A 72 -10.06 -2.54 1.71
CA VAL A 72 -9.64 -3.93 1.90
C VAL A 72 -8.14 -4.10 2.12
N GLY A 73 -7.35 -3.07 1.89
CA GLY A 73 -5.91 -3.17 2.07
C GLY A 73 -5.19 -1.90 1.66
N SER A 74 -3.89 -2.01 1.53
CA SER A 74 -3.06 -0.88 1.15
C SER A 74 -1.94 -1.33 0.21
N VAL A 75 -1.59 -0.47 -0.73
CA VAL A 75 -0.52 -0.69 -1.69
C VAL A 75 0.36 0.56 -1.73
N TYR A 76 1.66 0.38 -1.85
CA TYR A 76 2.57 1.51 -1.77
C TYR A 76 3.87 1.28 -2.53
N LEU A 77 4.53 2.42 -2.84
CA LEU A 77 5.91 2.46 -3.29
C LEU A 77 6.69 3.17 -2.19
N ARG A 78 7.71 2.51 -1.67
CA ARG A 78 8.54 3.04 -0.59
C ARG A 78 9.97 3.27 -1.07
N ASP A 79 10.71 4.04 -0.28
CA ASP A 79 12.09 4.39 -0.61
C ASP A 79 12.19 4.96 -2.03
N VAL A 80 11.24 5.84 -2.37
CA VAL A 80 11.20 6.47 -3.69
C VAL A 80 12.44 7.32 -3.86
N ASP A 81 13.28 6.92 -4.79
CA ASP A 81 14.55 7.57 -5.11
C ASP A 81 14.42 8.24 -6.47
N LYS A 82 14.20 9.55 -6.46
CA LYS A 82 14.00 10.30 -7.69
C LYS A 82 15.26 10.44 -8.51
N MET A 83 16.41 10.44 -7.85
CA MET A 83 17.70 10.56 -8.53
C MET A 83 18.02 9.29 -9.31
N ASN A 84 17.86 8.13 -8.70
CA ASN A 84 18.13 6.83 -9.32
C ASN A 84 16.89 6.20 -9.97
N ARG A 85 15.75 6.87 -9.87
CA ARG A 85 14.48 6.50 -10.51
C ARG A 85 14.03 5.08 -10.15
N LYS A 86 14.06 4.78 -8.86
CA LYS A 86 13.67 3.47 -8.34
C LYS A 86 12.83 3.59 -7.08
N ALA A 87 12.09 2.53 -6.78
CA ALA A 87 11.31 2.41 -5.55
C ALA A 87 11.11 0.93 -5.24
N GLU A 88 10.65 0.64 -4.03
CA GLU A 88 10.31 -0.71 -3.59
C GLU A 88 8.80 -0.81 -3.44
N PHE A 89 8.20 -1.85 -4.02
CA PHE A 89 6.76 -2.10 -3.96
C PHE A 89 6.40 -2.87 -2.70
N GLY A 90 5.27 -2.51 -2.09
CA GLY A 90 4.69 -3.28 -1.00
C GLY A 90 3.17 -3.28 -1.08
N ILE A 91 2.55 -4.32 -0.55
CA ILE A 91 1.10 -4.48 -0.53
C ILE A 91 0.71 -5.37 0.63
N PHE A 92 -0.45 -5.09 1.23
CA PHE A 92 -1.12 -6.06 2.09
C PHE A 92 -2.62 -5.95 1.92
N ILE A 93 -3.26 -7.12 1.91
CA ILE A 93 -4.73 -7.23 1.90
C ILE A 93 -5.14 -7.59 3.31
N GLY A 94 -5.88 -6.69 3.95
CA GLY A 94 -6.25 -6.83 5.36
C GLY A 94 -7.60 -7.50 5.60
N GLU A 95 -8.40 -7.69 4.54
CA GLU A 95 -9.72 -8.33 4.65
C GLU A 95 -9.67 -9.67 3.93
N ASP A 96 -9.94 -10.76 4.67
CA ASP A 96 -9.86 -12.10 4.11
C ASP A 96 -10.84 -12.30 2.96
N SER A 97 -12.00 -11.66 3.02
CA SER A 97 -13.02 -11.74 1.96
C SER A 97 -12.53 -11.21 0.61
N ALA A 98 -11.50 -10.38 0.61
CA ALA A 98 -10.95 -9.79 -0.61
C ALA A 98 -9.79 -10.60 -1.20
N ARG A 99 -9.37 -11.65 -0.53
CA ARG A 99 -8.25 -12.48 -1.02
C ARG A 99 -8.71 -13.38 -2.16
N LYS A 100 -7.77 -13.72 -3.05
CA LYS A 100 -7.99 -14.65 -4.18
C LYS A 100 -9.01 -14.14 -5.21
N LYS A 101 -9.26 -12.83 -5.25
CA LYS A 101 -10.17 -12.22 -6.24
C LYS A 101 -9.43 -11.45 -7.33
N GLY A 102 -8.09 -11.48 -7.33
CA GLY A 102 -7.29 -10.71 -8.26
C GLY A 102 -7.15 -9.24 -7.87
N ILE A 103 -7.59 -8.86 -6.68
CA ILE A 103 -7.52 -7.48 -6.17
C ILE A 103 -6.07 -7.05 -5.98
N GLY A 104 -5.25 -7.91 -5.39
CA GLY A 104 -3.83 -7.60 -5.20
C GLY A 104 -3.09 -7.45 -6.51
N THR A 105 -3.35 -8.33 -7.47
CA THR A 105 -2.72 -8.28 -8.78
C THR A 105 -3.07 -6.99 -9.51
N GLU A 106 -4.34 -6.62 -9.53
CA GLU A 106 -4.78 -5.40 -10.20
C GLU A 106 -4.19 -4.16 -9.52
N SER A 107 -4.19 -4.12 -8.18
CA SER A 107 -3.62 -3.01 -7.43
C SER A 107 -2.14 -2.85 -7.72
N ALA A 108 -1.40 -3.96 -7.79
CA ALA A 108 0.03 -3.94 -8.12
C ALA A 108 0.26 -3.38 -9.52
N GLN A 109 -0.53 -3.82 -10.49
CA GLN A 109 -0.42 -3.33 -11.87
C GLN A 109 -0.67 -1.83 -11.95
N ILE A 110 -1.69 -1.34 -11.26
CA ILE A 110 -2.06 0.09 -11.29
C ILE A 110 -0.96 0.94 -10.67
N ILE A 111 -0.46 0.57 -9.49
CA ILE A 111 0.54 1.40 -8.81
C ILE A 111 1.88 1.36 -9.53
N CYS A 112 2.25 0.24 -10.12
CA CYS A 112 3.49 0.15 -10.89
C CYS A 112 3.40 1.02 -12.15
N GLU A 113 2.27 0.99 -12.84
CA GLU A 113 2.05 1.86 -13.99
C GLU A 113 2.11 3.34 -13.58
N TYR A 114 1.52 3.68 -12.45
CA TYR A 114 1.60 5.02 -11.89
C TYR A 114 3.07 5.41 -11.63
N GLY A 115 3.84 4.51 -11.03
CA GLY A 115 5.25 4.74 -10.74
C GLY A 115 6.07 4.99 -12.01
N PHE A 116 5.88 4.17 -13.03
CA PHE A 116 6.62 4.33 -14.28
C PHE A 116 6.19 5.57 -15.05
N ARG A 117 4.90 5.85 -15.14
CA ARG A 117 4.38 6.95 -15.97
C ARG A 117 4.36 8.29 -15.27
N GLN A 118 3.87 8.33 -14.02
CA GLN A 118 3.68 9.60 -13.31
C GLN A 118 4.90 10.00 -12.49
N LEU A 119 5.58 9.05 -11.88
CA LEU A 119 6.77 9.33 -11.08
C LEU A 119 8.05 9.22 -11.88
N GLY A 120 7.99 8.74 -13.11
CA GLY A 120 9.15 8.60 -13.98
C GLY A 120 10.16 7.56 -13.52
N LEU A 121 9.71 6.56 -12.77
CA LEU A 121 10.60 5.50 -12.29
C LEU A 121 11.02 4.58 -13.43
N HIS A 122 12.23 4.02 -13.33
CA HIS A 122 12.75 3.03 -14.26
C HIS A 122 12.78 1.64 -13.64
N LYS A 123 12.73 1.54 -12.30
CA LYS A 123 12.81 0.25 -11.62
C LYS A 123 11.92 0.25 -10.39
N ILE A 124 11.12 -0.79 -10.26
CA ILE A 124 10.34 -1.05 -9.05
C ILE A 124 10.69 -2.44 -8.57
N MET A 125 11.21 -2.51 -7.34
CA MET A 125 11.67 -3.76 -6.73
C MET A 125 10.56 -4.38 -5.90
N LEU A 126 10.49 -5.70 -5.91
CA LEU A 126 9.57 -6.46 -5.07
C LEU A 126 10.37 -7.15 -3.97
N ARG A 127 9.87 -7.06 -2.74
CA ARG A 127 10.40 -7.86 -1.65
C ARG A 127 9.37 -8.93 -1.33
N VAL A 128 9.76 -10.19 -1.47
CA VAL A 128 8.89 -11.33 -1.18
C VAL A 128 9.41 -12.04 0.05
N PHE A 129 8.53 -12.29 1.01
CA PHE A 129 8.87 -13.11 2.16
C PHE A 129 8.45 -14.54 1.86
N ALA A 130 9.39 -15.49 2.05
CA ALA A 130 9.08 -16.90 1.91
C ALA A 130 8.17 -17.33 3.07
N ASP A 131 7.13 -18.05 2.75
CA ASP A 131 6.22 -18.62 3.75
C ASP A 131 6.82 -19.83 4.43
#